data_953c601643eee7be18067098d1fb6738
#
_entry.id   953c601643eee7be18067098d1fb6738
#
_cell.length_a   1.000
_cell.length_b   1.000
_cell.length_c   1.000
_cell.angle_alpha   90.00
_cell.angle_beta   90.00
_cell.angle_gamma   90.00
#
_symmetry.space_group_name_H-M   'P 1'
#
loop_
_entity.id
_entity.type
_entity.pdbx_description
1 polymer ?
#
loop_
_entity_poly.entity_id
_entity_poly.type
_entity_poly.pdbx_seq_one_letter_code
_entity_poly.pdbx_strand_id
1 'polypeptide(L)'
;LHDSTFDRTTNGTGLIREWLSADIDTLDAGSWFGEKFSGQCVPRLDVLLRKAKQNGLKLTLDYRTGDFGQLLDLVRREGMLENCTFTFWSDKEAKAFRQVAPEIRTLQAYVGGGAELDKVIAEINPNIAVIRIDSLDKLLVERCHKKGLKVLALALGTDDVEESDRKAIELGVDVLATDRPELFVKKYRPEYTWTK
;
A
#
# COMPACT_ATOMS: atom_id res chain seq x y z
N LEU A 1 -9.87 6.06 -0.40
CA LEU A 1 -10.42 5.66 0.89
C LEU A 1 -10.16 4.19 1.14
N HIS A 2 -9.93 3.82 2.40
CA HIS A 2 -9.70 2.42 2.79
C HIS A 2 -11.00 1.63 2.85
N ASP A 3 -12.04 2.21 3.46
CA ASP A 3 -13.32 1.56 3.72
C ASP A 3 -14.20 1.57 2.46
N SER A 4 -15.20 0.70 2.41
CA SER A 4 -16.21 0.69 1.33
C SER A 4 -17.26 1.81 1.47
N THR A 5 -17.27 2.51 2.60
CA THR A 5 -18.19 3.61 2.92
C THR A 5 -17.42 4.88 3.29
N PHE A 6 -18.13 6.00 3.32
CA PHE A 6 -17.61 7.32 3.70
C PHE A 6 -17.58 7.58 5.21
N ASP A 7 -18.37 6.84 5.98
CA ASP A 7 -18.80 7.17 7.34
C ASP A 7 -17.67 7.43 8.34
N ARG A 8 -16.53 6.72 8.24
CA ARG A 8 -15.46 6.81 9.24
C ARG A 8 -14.51 7.99 9.03
N THR A 9 -14.26 8.36 7.78
CA THR A 9 -13.16 9.29 7.44
C THR A 9 -13.59 10.48 6.61
N THR A 10 -14.90 10.72 6.50
CA THR A 10 -15.45 11.88 5.81
C THR A 10 -16.72 12.35 6.51
N ASN A 11 -17.26 13.49 6.07
CA ASN A 11 -18.60 13.96 6.45
C ASN A 11 -19.73 13.37 5.59
N GLY A 12 -19.42 12.46 4.65
CA GLY A 12 -20.39 11.70 3.87
C GLY A 12 -20.79 10.40 4.55
N THR A 13 -21.82 9.73 4.03
CA THR A 13 -22.35 8.46 4.54
C THR A 13 -22.67 7.49 3.42
N GLY A 14 -22.66 6.18 3.71
CA GLY A 14 -23.05 5.15 2.78
C GLY A 14 -21.94 4.70 1.81
N LEU A 15 -22.30 3.87 0.83
CA LEU A 15 -21.36 3.16 -0.02
C LEU A 15 -20.72 4.09 -1.07
N ILE A 16 -19.40 4.07 -1.16
CA ILE A 16 -18.61 4.87 -2.12
C ILE A 16 -19.07 4.63 -3.56
N ARG A 17 -19.36 3.39 -3.93
CA ARG A 17 -19.76 3.00 -5.29
C ARG A 17 -21.11 3.57 -5.75
N GLU A 18 -21.91 4.11 -4.83
CA GLU A 18 -23.24 4.68 -5.11
C GLU A 18 -23.20 6.18 -5.35
N TRP A 19 -22.02 6.81 -5.18
CA TRP A 19 -21.84 8.25 -5.33
C TRP A 19 -21.16 8.60 -6.65
N LEU A 20 -21.53 9.74 -7.20
CA LEU A 20 -20.82 10.31 -8.34
C LEU A 20 -19.51 10.94 -7.88
N SER A 21 -18.47 10.88 -8.71
CA SER A 21 -17.16 11.44 -8.37
C SER A 21 -17.20 12.95 -8.08
N ALA A 22 -18.11 13.67 -8.72
CA ALA A 22 -18.29 15.10 -8.46
C ALA A 22 -18.82 15.39 -7.05
N ASP A 23 -19.68 14.53 -6.51
CA ASP A 23 -20.20 14.67 -5.16
C ASP A 23 -19.14 14.27 -4.13
N ILE A 24 -18.32 13.24 -4.44
CA ILE A 24 -17.20 12.83 -3.59
C ILE A 24 -16.15 13.95 -3.45
N ASP A 25 -15.91 14.72 -4.52
CA ASP A 25 -14.97 15.84 -4.50
C ASP A 25 -15.34 16.95 -3.49
N THR A 26 -16.61 17.00 -3.06
CA THR A 26 -17.09 18.01 -2.09
C THR A 26 -16.98 17.57 -0.64
N LEU A 27 -16.68 16.28 -0.39
CA LEU A 27 -16.63 15.74 0.96
C LEU A 27 -15.40 16.22 1.73
N ASP A 28 -15.63 16.61 2.97
CA ASP A 28 -14.56 16.87 3.93
C ASP A 28 -14.03 15.53 4.46
N ALA A 29 -12.78 15.26 4.17
CA ALA A 29 -12.03 14.07 4.61
C ALA A 29 -10.93 14.42 5.62
N GLY A 30 -10.92 15.64 6.16
CA GLY A 30 -9.89 16.11 7.09
C GLY A 30 -10.39 16.33 8.52
N SER A 31 -11.61 16.84 8.69
CA SER A 31 -12.14 17.22 10.01
C SER A 31 -12.20 16.05 11.01
N TRP A 32 -12.44 14.82 10.56
CA TRP A 32 -12.43 13.64 11.42
C TRP A 32 -11.07 13.37 12.09
N PHE A 33 -9.99 13.77 11.40
CA PHE A 33 -8.62 13.60 11.90
C PHE A 33 -8.20 14.73 12.84
N GLY A 34 -8.74 15.94 12.61
CA GLY A 34 -8.51 17.09 13.47
C GLY A 34 -8.95 18.40 12.81
N GLU A 35 -9.39 19.37 13.62
CA GLU A 35 -9.94 20.64 13.16
C GLU A 35 -9.03 21.41 12.19
N LYS A 36 -7.71 21.35 12.39
CA LYS A 36 -6.72 21.99 11.52
C LYS A 36 -6.70 21.43 10.09
N PHE A 37 -7.33 20.30 9.85
CA PHE A 37 -7.45 19.68 8.52
C PHE A 37 -8.83 19.83 7.91
N SER A 38 -9.73 20.57 8.56
CA SER A 38 -11.06 20.85 8.04
C SER A 38 -11.01 21.42 6.63
N GLY A 39 -11.93 20.97 5.78
CA GLY A 39 -12.02 21.36 4.37
C GLY A 39 -11.06 20.62 3.43
N GLN A 40 -10.27 19.65 3.93
CA GLN A 40 -9.48 18.79 3.04
C GLN A 40 -10.42 17.78 2.37
N CYS A 41 -10.54 17.86 1.03
CA CYS A 41 -11.38 16.95 0.27
C CYS A 41 -10.73 15.59 0.03
N VAL A 42 -11.54 14.60 -0.34
CA VAL A 42 -11.05 13.30 -0.84
C VAL A 42 -10.23 13.53 -2.11
N PRO A 43 -8.91 13.23 -2.13
CA PRO A 43 -8.10 13.52 -3.29
C PRO A 43 -8.37 12.53 -4.43
N ARG A 44 -8.42 13.02 -5.66
CA ARG A 44 -8.44 12.18 -6.85
C ARG A 44 -7.08 11.53 -7.07
N LEU A 45 -7.07 10.30 -7.58
CA LEU A 45 -5.83 9.54 -7.78
C LEU A 45 -4.86 10.23 -8.75
N ASP A 46 -5.33 10.86 -9.83
CA ASP A 46 -4.48 11.60 -10.76
C ASP A 46 -3.74 12.77 -10.09
N VAL A 47 -4.41 13.46 -9.16
CA VAL A 47 -3.79 14.53 -8.36
C VAL A 47 -2.71 13.98 -7.44
N LEU A 48 -2.98 12.85 -6.78
CA LEU A 48 -1.99 12.19 -5.92
C LEU A 48 -0.78 11.69 -6.71
N LEU A 49 -0.99 11.08 -7.89
CA LEU A 49 0.08 10.59 -8.75
C LEU A 49 1.00 11.74 -9.18
N ARG A 50 0.44 12.86 -9.64
CA ARG A 50 1.23 14.05 -10.00
C ARG A 50 2.00 14.61 -8.83
N LYS A 51 1.37 14.73 -7.66
CA LYS A 51 2.02 15.23 -6.45
C LYS A 51 3.14 14.29 -5.98
N ALA A 52 2.93 12.99 -6.01
CA ALA A 52 3.95 12.01 -5.68
C ALA A 52 5.15 12.11 -6.65
N LYS A 53 4.89 12.21 -7.95
CA LYS A 53 5.92 12.39 -8.97
C LYS A 53 6.77 13.64 -8.74
N GLN A 54 6.12 14.77 -8.47
CA GLN A 54 6.81 16.04 -8.20
C GLN A 54 7.73 15.99 -6.97
N ASN A 55 7.39 15.15 -5.99
CA ASN A 55 8.14 14.97 -4.75
C ASN A 55 9.03 13.71 -4.73
N GLY A 56 9.18 13.01 -5.85
CA GLY A 56 10.00 11.81 -5.93
C GLY A 56 9.51 10.64 -5.06
N LEU A 57 8.22 10.61 -4.72
CA LEU A 57 7.63 9.58 -3.88
C LEU A 57 7.18 8.37 -4.70
N LYS A 58 7.30 7.19 -4.10
CA LYS A 58 6.65 5.96 -4.57
C LYS A 58 5.32 5.78 -3.86
N LEU A 59 4.35 5.20 -4.55
CA LEU A 59 3.01 4.95 -3.99
C LEU A 59 2.70 3.45 -3.94
N THR A 60 2.06 3.03 -2.86
CA THR A 60 1.37 1.75 -2.83
C THR A 60 -0.11 1.99 -3.13
N LEU A 61 -0.59 1.43 -4.21
CA LEU A 61 -1.98 1.50 -4.63
C LEU A 61 -2.72 0.29 -4.06
N ASP A 62 -3.41 0.52 -2.95
CA ASP A 62 -4.23 -0.48 -2.28
C ASP A 62 -5.59 -0.55 -2.98
N TYR A 63 -5.73 -1.53 -3.89
CA TYR A 63 -6.93 -1.70 -4.68
C TYR A 63 -8.08 -2.26 -3.85
N ARG A 64 -9.22 -1.59 -3.90
CA ARG A 64 -10.44 -2.00 -3.19
C ARG A 64 -11.58 -2.32 -4.14
N THR A 65 -11.76 -1.54 -5.19
CA THR A 65 -12.79 -1.73 -6.20
C THR A 65 -12.49 -0.87 -7.43
N GLY A 66 -13.08 -1.20 -8.57
CA GLY A 66 -12.96 -0.43 -9.80
C GLY A 66 -12.60 -1.27 -11.02
N ASP A 67 -12.12 -0.61 -12.04
CA ASP A 67 -11.64 -1.21 -13.28
C ASP A 67 -10.11 -1.16 -13.37
N PHE A 68 -9.48 -2.31 -13.57
CA PHE A 68 -8.01 -2.41 -13.64
C PHE A 68 -7.44 -1.68 -14.86
N GLY A 69 -8.15 -1.68 -15.99
CA GLY A 69 -7.72 -0.99 -17.20
C GLY A 69 -7.65 0.51 -16.96
N GLN A 70 -8.72 1.09 -16.39
CA GLN A 70 -8.76 2.52 -16.06
C GLN A 70 -7.66 2.91 -15.05
N LEU A 71 -7.43 2.08 -14.02
CA LEU A 71 -6.36 2.30 -13.06
C LEU A 71 -4.98 2.33 -13.75
N LEU A 72 -4.69 1.31 -14.57
CA LEU A 72 -3.43 1.19 -15.29
C LEU A 72 -3.21 2.33 -16.29
N ASP A 73 -4.26 2.68 -17.05
CA ASP A 73 -4.18 3.77 -18.02
C ASP A 73 -3.93 5.12 -17.31
N LEU A 74 -4.53 5.33 -16.16
CA LEU A 74 -4.26 6.52 -15.36
C LEU A 74 -2.80 6.56 -14.88
N VAL A 75 -2.31 5.47 -14.29
CA VAL A 75 -0.92 5.38 -13.79
C VAL A 75 0.09 5.53 -14.92
N ARG A 76 -0.18 4.92 -16.10
CA ARG A 76 0.66 5.06 -17.31
C ARG A 76 0.67 6.49 -17.82
N ARG A 77 -0.50 7.11 -17.94
CA ARG A 77 -0.65 8.50 -18.42
C ARG A 77 0.10 9.50 -17.54
N GLU A 78 0.10 9.31 -16.23
CA GLU A 78 0.86 10.16 -15.31
C GLU A 78 2.36 9.80 -15.26
N GLY A 79 2.79 8.74 -15.95
CA GLY A 79 4.19 8.28 -16.01
C GLY A 79 4.70 7.79 -14.64
N MET A 80 3.84 7.11 -13.88
CA MET A 80 4.14 6.65 -12.51
C MET A 80 4.24 5.12 -12.40
N LEU A 81 4.23 4.37 -13.51
CA LEU A 81 4.16 2.91 -13.48
C LEU A 81 5.29 2.27 -12.65
N GLU A 82 6.52 2.74 -12.84
CA GLU A 82 7.71 2.25 -12.12
C GLU A 82 7.79 2.75 -10.66
N ASN A 83 6.94 3.73 -10.31
CA ASN A 83 6.89 4.32 -8.98
C ASN A 83 5.64 3.94 -8.19
N CYS A 84 4.81 3.03 -8.74
CA CYS A 84 3.65 2.51 -8.04
C CYS A 84 3.81 1.01 -7.78
N THR A 85 3.41 0.57 -6.60
CA THR A 85 3.17 -0.84 -6.28
C THR A 85 1.67 -1.10 -6.20
N PHE A 86 1.24 -2.30 -6.52
CA PHE A 86 -0.18 -2.66 -6.55
C PHE A 86 -0.46 -3.76 -5.53
N THR A 87 -1.38 -3.51 -4.63
CA THR A 87 -1.76 -4.44 -3.56
C THR A 87 -3.20 -4.88 -3.72
N PHE A 88 -3.42 -6.18 -3.59
CA PHE A 88 -4.74 -6.81 -3.63
C PHE A 88 -4.91 -7.69 -2.38
N TRP A 89 -6.10 -7.65 -1.80
CA TRP A 89 -6.44 -8.43 -0.61
C TRP A 89 -7.17 -9.74 -0.93
N SER A 90 -7.43 -9.96 -2.21
CA SER A 90 -8.07 -11.16 -2.76
C SER A 90 -7.14 -11.79 -3.79
N ASP A 91 -6.83 -13.06 -3.63
CA ASP A 91 -6.08 -13.85 -4.61
C ASP A 91 -6.74 -13.80 -6.00
N LYS A 92 -8.08 -13.77 -6.04
CA LYS A 92 -8.84 -13.68 -7.29
C LYS A 92 -8.52 -12.39 -8.04
N GLU A 93 -8.51 -11.25 -7.34
CA GLU A 93 -8.23 -9.95 -7.94
C GLU A 93 -6.75 -9.83 -8.33
N ALA A 94 -5.83 -10.30 -7.49
CA ALA A 94 -4.41 -10.32 -7.80
C ALA A 94 -4.11 -11.15 -9.07
N LYS A 95 -4.74 -12.33 -9.22
CA LYS A 95 -4.65 -13.17 -10.42
C LYS A 95 -5.24 -12.48 -11.64
N ALA A 96 -6.42 -11.87 -11.51
CA ALA A 96 -7.06 -11.14 -12.59
C ALA A 96 -6.20 -9.94 -13.04
N PHE A 97 -5.65 -9.19 -12.10
CA PHE A 97 -4.72 -8.09 -12.40
C PHE A 97 -3.46 -8.60 -13.12
N ARG A 98 -2.86 -9.70 -12.66
CA ARG A 98 -1.68 -10.29 -13.30
C ARG A 98 -1.95 -10.70 -14.75
N GLN A 99 -3.17 -11.16 -15.06
CA GLN A 99 -3.56 -11.50 -16.43
C GLN A 99 -3.65 -10.26 -17.34
N VAL A 100 -4.14 -9.14 -16.80
CA VAL A 100 -4.31 -7.87 -17.55
C VAL A 100 -2.98 -7.12 -17.69
N ALA A 101 -2.09 -7.26 -16.72
CA ALA A 101 -0.83 -6.52 -16.62
C ALA A 101 0.36 -7.43 -16.27
N PRO A 102 0.73 -8.39 -17.16
CA PRO A 102 1.81 -9.33 -16.87
C PRO A 102 3.19 -8.66 -16.75
N GLU A 103 3.36 -7.48 -17.35
CA GLU A 103 4.60 -6.70 -17.32
C GLU A 103 4.87 -6.02 -15.97
N ILE A 104 3.87 -5.86 -15.09
CA ILE A 104 4.04 -5.17 -13.82
C ILE A 104 5.02 -5.93 -12.92
N ARG A 105 6.07 -5.23 -12.49
CA ARG A 105 7.17 -5.74 -11.63
C ARG A 105 7.02 -5.38 -10.15
N THR A 106 5.87 -4.84 -9.76
CA THR A 106 5.61 -4.27 -8.42
C THR A 106 4.30 -4.78 -7.83
N LEU A 107 3.86 -5.98 -8.23
CA LEU A 107 2.69 -6.62 -7.66
C LEU A 107 3.00 -7.14 -6.25
N GLN A 108 2.20 -6.74 -5.29
CA GLN A 108 2.21 -7.21 -3.91
C GLN A 108 1.13 -8.27 -3.71
N ALA A 109 1.45 -9.32 -2.96
CA ALA A 109 0.47 -10.32 -2.54
C ALA A 109 0.66 -10.64 -1.05
N TYR A 110 -0.45 -10.79 -0.33
CA TYR A 110 -0.43 -11.21 1.06
C TYR A 110 -0.03 -12.68 1.18
N VAL A 111 0.84 -12.96 2.14
CA VAL A 111 1.31 -14.29 2.48
C VAL A 111 1.11 -14.49 3.98
N GLY A 112 0.21 -15.38 4.37
CA GLY A 112 -0.11 -15.62 5.77
C GLY A 112 1.02 -16.27 6.56
N GLY A 113 1.96 -16.93 5.87
CA GLY A 113 3.13 -17.55 6.48
C GLY A 113 3.85 -18.49 5.52
N GLY A 114 4.89 -19.17 6.03
CA GLY A 114 5.76 -20.02 5.21
C GLY A 114 5.06 -21.19 4.50
N ALA A 115 3.94 -21.68 5.02
CA ALA A 115 3.15 -22.74 4.41
C ALA A 115 2.41 -22.27 3.14
N GLU A 116 2.07 -20.99 3.05
CA GLU A 116 1.31 -20.42 1.93
C GLU A 116 2.19 -19.86 0.81
N LEU A 117 3.47 -19.60 1.10
CA LEU A 117 4.38 -18.91 0.18
C LEU A 117 4.42 -19.57 -1.21
N ASP A 118 4.62 -20.87 -1.28
CA ASP A 118 4.74 -21.58 -2.56
C ASP A 118 3.45 -21.55 -3.37
N LYS A 119 2.29 -21.62 -2.70
CA LYS A 119 0.98 -21.49 -3.31
C LYS A 119 0.80 -20.09 -3.89
N VAL A 120 1.06 -19.03 -3.11
CA VAL A 120 0.93 -17.64 -3.55
C VAL A 120 1.82 -17.36 -4.76
N ILE A 121 3.06 -17.88 -4.76
CA ILE A 121 3.96 -17.75 -5.90
C ILE A 121 3.40 -18.43 -7.14
N ALA A 122 2.95 -19.69 -7.00
CA ALA A 122 2.44 -20.47 -8.13
C ALA A 122 1.18 -19.86 -8.75
N GLU A 123 0.32 -19.28 -7.92
CA GLU A 123 -0.99 -18.79 -8.34
C GLU A 123 -1.02 -17.33 -8.78
N ILE A 124 -0.21 -16.48 -8.15
CA ILE A 124 -0.24 -15.01 -8.36
C ILE A 124 1.04 -14.52 -9.04
N ASN A 125 2.16 -15.17 -8.79
CA ASN A 125 3.49 -14.73 -9.22
C ASN A 125 3.77 -13.26 -8.82
N PRO A 126 3.73 -12.93 -7.51
CA PRO A 126 3.97 -11.57 -7.04
C PRO A 126 5.47 -11.21 -7.15
N ASN A 127 5.77 -9.94 -6.94
CA ASN A 127 7.15 -9.45 -6.83
C ASN A 127 7.51 -9.13 -5.36
N ILE A 128 6.49 -8.88 -4.54
CA ILE A 128 6.63 -8.51 -3.14
C ILE A 128 5.67 -9.36 -2.31
N ALA A 129 6.19 -10.08 -1.33
CA ALA A 129 5.41 -10.78 -0.33
C ALA A 129 5.05 -9.82 0.82
N VAL A 130 3.76 -9.61 1.07
CA VAL A 130 3.27 -8.82 2.20
C VAL A 130 2.98 -9.79 3.35
N ILE A 131 3.70 -9.64 4.46
CA ILE A 131 3.64 -10.56 5.60
C ILE A 131 3.49 -9.76 6.89
N ARG A 132 2.57 -10.18 7.76
CA ARG A 132 2.46 -9.55 9.10
C ARG A 132 3.76 -9.74 9.88
N ILE A 133 4.14 -8.73 10.64
CA ILE A 133 5.39 -8.74 11.41
C ILE A 133 5.45 -9.87 12.44
N ASP A 134 4.32 -10.25 13.03
CA ASP A 134 4.22 -11.35 14.00
C ASP A 134 4.51 -12.72 13.36
N SER A 135 4.12 -12.90 12.09
CA SER A 135 4.30 -14.13 11.30
C SER A 135 5.66 -14.26 10.62
N LEU A 136 6.50 -13.22 10.70
CA LEU A 136 7.83 -13.20 10.10
C LEU A 136 8.88 -13.86 11.00
N ASP A 137 9.68 -14.71 10.37
CA ASP A 137 10.95 -15.22 10.89
C ASP A 137 12.06 -15.15 9.82
N LYS A 138 13.28 -15.42 10.26
CA LYS A 138 14.46 -15.37 9.38
C LYS A 138 14.38 -16.35 8.22
N LEU A 139 13.87 -17.55 8.48
CA LEU A 139 13.76 -18.60 7.45
C LEU A 139 12.78 -18.18 6.35
N LEU A 140 11.65 -17.59 6.72
CA LEU A 140 10.64 -17.13 5.76
C LEU A 140 11.17 -15.97 4.90
N VAL A 141 11.85 -14.99 5.49
CA VAL A 141 12.50 -13.89 4.75
C VAL A 141 13.53 -14.45 3.76
N GLU A 142 14.42 -15.33 4.20
CA GLU A 142 15.42 -15.95 3.33
C GLU A 142 14.77 -16.79 2.20
N ARG A 143 13.68 -17.49 2.47
CA ARG A 143 12.93 -18.23 1.44
C ARG A 143 12.34 -17.28 0.39
N CYS A 144 11.76 -16.15 0.81
CA CYS A 144 11.26 -15.12 -0.11
C CYS A 144 12.39 -14.59 -1.00
N HIS A 145 13.51 -14.19 -0.40
CA HIS A 145 14.66 -13.68 -1.15
C HIS A 145 15.24 -14.70 -2.12
N LYS A 146 15.39 -15.98 -1.72
CA LYS A 146 15.83 -17.07 -2.61
C LYS A 146 14.92 -17.27 -3.82
N LYS A 147 13.64 -16.94 -3.69
CA LYS A 147 12.65 -16.98 -4.77
C LYS A 147 12.54 -15.67 -5.57
N GLY A 148 13.41 -14.70 -5.29
CA GLY A 148 13.45 -13.39 -5.96
C GLY A 148 12.35 -12.42 -5.52
N LEU A 149 11.65 -12.71 -4.42
CA LEU A 149 10.65 -11.82 -3.85
C LEU A 149 11.29 -10.83 -2.89
N LYS A 150 10.81 -9.59 -2.89
CA LYS A 150 11.00 -8.67 -1.78
C LYS A 150 10.01 -8.98 -0.66
N VAL A 151 10.36 -8.60 0.55
CA VAL A 151 9.52 -8.76 1.74
C VAL A 151 9.07 -7.39 2.25
N LEU A 152 7.76 -7.19 2.31
CA LEU A 152 7.13 -6.09 3.02
C LEU A 152 6.57 -6.62 4.35
N ALA A 153 7.15 -6.16 5.45
CA ALA A 153 6.64 -6.43 6.78
C ALA A 153 5.49 -5.46 7.11
N LEU A 154 4.35 -6.01 7.48
CA LEU A 154 3.17 -5.23 7.87
C LEU A 154 3.14 -5.10 9.39
N ALA A 155 3.46 -3.91 9.91
CA ALA A 155 3.43 -3.55 11.33
C ALA A 155 2.56 -2.29 11.49
N LEU A 156 1.24 -2.47 11.59
CA LEU A 156 0.27 -1.39 11.70
C LEU A 156 -0.58 -1.54 12.96
N GLY A 157 -1.14 -0.45 13.45
CA GLY A 157 -2.01 -0.43 14.61
C GLY A 157 -1.28 -0.90 15.87
N THR A 158 -1.78 -1.94 16.54
CA THR A 158 -1.19 -2.49 17.77
C THR A 158 0.18 -3.14 17.57
N ASP A 159 0.49 -3.56 16.34
CA ASP A 159 1.77 -4.19 15.99
C ASP A 159 2.84 -3.14 15.64
N ASP A 160 2.45 -1.85 15.54
CA ASP A 160 3.35 -0.74 15.20
C ASP A 160 4.07 -0.22 16.46
N VAL A 161 5.01 -1.01 16.92
CA VAL A 161 5.82 -0.74 18.11
C VAL A 161 7.31 -0.83 17.76
N GLU A 162 8.16 -0.26 18.62
CA GLU A 162 9.62 -0.24 18.40
C GLU A 162 10.24 -1.64 18.27
N GLU A 163 9.69 -2.63 18.95
CA GLU A 163 10.14 -4.01 18.84
C GLU A 163 9.94 -4.55 17.43
N SER A 164 8.82 -4.21 16.79
CA SER A 164 8.55 -4.55 15.40
C SER A 164 9.52 -3.88 14.44
N ASP A 165 9.90 -2.62 14.71
CA ASP A 165 10.92 -1.91 13.93
C ASP A 165 12.27 -2.65 13.98
N ARG A 166 12.72 -3.03 15.19
CA ARG A 166 13.97 -3.79 15.37
C ARG A 166 13.91 -5.15 14.70
N LYS A 167 12.81 -5.90 14.92
CA LYS A 167 12.58 -7.20 14.28
C LYS A 167 12.68 -7.10 12.76
N ALA A 168 12.03 -6.12 12.15
CA ALA A 168 12.06 -5.91 10.71
C ALA A 168 13.48 -5.67 10.20
N ILE A 169 14.27 -4.84 10.89
CA ILE A 169 15.68 -4.56 10.55
C ILE A 169 16.53 -5.81 10.69
N GLU A 170 16.45 -6.52 11.81
CA GLU A 170 17.23 -7.73 12.11
C GLU A 170 16.94 -8.88 11.13
N LEU A 171 15.70 -9.00 10.70
CA LEU A 171 15.29 -10.01 9.71
C LEU A 171 15.70 -9.62 8.28
N GLY A 172 16.06 -8.36 8.03
CA GLY A 172 16.46 -7.89 6.71
C GLY A 172 15.32 -7.77 5.73
N VAL A 173 14.14 -7.31 6.19
CA VAL A 173 13.01 -7.02 5.30
C VAL A 173 13.32 -5.84 4.39
N ASP A 174 12.74 -5.83 3.19
CA ASP A 174 12.99 -4.77 2.20
C ASP A 174 12.16 -3.51 2.44
N VAL A 175 10.97 -3.68 3.01
CA VAL A 175 10.01 -2.60 3.27
C VAL A 175 9.32 -2.84 4.60
N LEU A 176 9.15 -1.80 5.40
CA LEU A 176 8.32 -1.80 6.60
C LEU A 176 7.12 -0.87 6.40
N ALA A 177 5.92 -1.40 6.53
CA ALA A 177 4.71 -0.61 6.62
C ALA A 177 4.45 -0.27 8.10
N THR A 178 4.47 1.02 8.43
CA THR A 178 4.31 1.58 9.79
C THR A 178 3.42 2.80 9.76
N ASP A 179 2.64 3.03 10.84
CA ASP A 179 1.87 4.25 11.05
C ASP A 179 2.75 5.41 11.61
N ARG A 180 4.02 5.11 11.95
CA ARG A 180 4.96 6.06 12.59
C ARG A 180 6.25 6.29 11.76
N PRO A 181 6.13 6.56 10.44
CA PRO A 181 7.30 6.62 9.56
C PRO A 181 8.33 7.67 10.00
N GLU A 182 7.88 8.82 10.55
CA GLU A 182 8.78 9.87 11.04
C GLU A 182 9.65 9.39 12.21
N LEU A 183 9.07 8.64 13.15
CA LEU A 183 9.79 8.09 14.29
C LEU A 183 10.80 7.04 13.83
N PHE A 184 10.39 6.14 12.94
CA PHE A 184 11.26 5.14 12.35
C PHE A 184 12.46 5.77 11.64
N VAL A 185 12.21 6.71 10.72
CA VAL A 185 13.26 7.39 9.96
C VAL A 185 14.21 8.14 10.89
N LYS A 186 13.69 8.93 11.83
CA LYS A 186 14.52 9.67 12.78
C LYS A 186 15.48 8.78 13.58
N LYS A 187 15.03 7.57 13.91
CA LYS A 187 15.80 6.65 14.76
C LYS A 187 16.77 5.77 13.97
N TYR A 188 16.33 5.21 12.85
CA TYR A 188 17.06 4.16 12.15
C TYR A 188 17.66 4.60 10.80
N ARG A 189 17.22 5.76 10.30
CA ARG A 189 17.66 6.34 9.01
C ARG A 189 17.85 7.85 9.12
N PRO A 190 18.66 8.32 10.08
CA PRO A 190 18.82 9.77 10.34
C PRO A 190 19.41 10.55 9.15
N GLU A 191 20.01 9.84 8.17
CA GLU A 191 20.50 10.42 6.92
C GLU A 191 19.36 10.92 6.00
N TYR A 192 18.14 10.42 6.17
CA TYR A 192 16.98 10.91 5.44
C TYR A 192 16.37 12.10 6.17
N THR A 193 16.43 13.27 5.56
CA THR A 193 15.75 14.47 6.05
C THR A 193 14.44 14.64 5.27
N TRP A 194 13.34 14.78 5.99
CA TRP A 194 12.07 15.19 5.38
C TRP A 194 12.23 16.65 4.94
N THR A 195 12.35 16.90 3.65
CA THR A 195 12.20 18.27 3.12
C THR A 195 10.74 18.71 3.31
N LYS A 196 10.55 19.83 4.03
CA LYS A 196 9.23 20.43 4.28
C LYS A 196 8.62 20.97 3.01
#